data_b0ef2001d0b3854a07b97854e17118b9
#
_entry.id   b0ef2001d0b3854a07b97854e17118b9
#
_cell.length_a   1.000
_cell.length_b   1.000
_cell.length_c   1.000
_cell.angle_alpha   90.00
_cell.angle_beta   90.00
_cell.angle_gamma   90.00
#
_symmetry.space_group_name_H-M   'P 1'
#
loop_
_entity.id
_entity.type
_entity.pdbx_description
1 polymer ?
#
loop_
_entity_poly.entity_id
_entity_poly.type
_entity_poly.pdbx_seq_one_letter_code
_entity_poly.pdbx_strand_id
1 'polypeptide(L)'
;MDKNTITGLVLIAILLVGFSFLSRPSQEQLEAQQRYYDSIAQVQQREADLKAKAEAALANESGAEASVDSTALFFDARQGTNSQVTIQNNLAEITVDTKGGRIASATLKEYMGQDKTTPVTLFSGNDASMNFLFYNKKETIQTEDYYFTAVNRTDSTVTMRLSADSNSYIDFTYSMHNDTYLIDFTIQAVNMEGKLAATNNYVDIEWSQRARQIEKGYTYENRLAELTYKIAGEGTDYLSANKNDEKEVPERLDWIAFKNQFFSSVFLADADFEKTKLSSKMETQGSGYIKDYSAEMSTKFDPAGKEPTQLFFYFGPNHYKTLTALDKAVSYTHLTLPTSD
;
A
#
# COMPACT_ATOMS: atom_id res chain seq x y z
N MET A 1 -50.84 45.12 -34.09
CA MET A 1 -50.12 43.84 -34.17
C MET A 1 -50.89 42.95 -35.14
N ASP A 2 -50.20 42.44 -36.14
CA ASP A 2 -50.82 41.57 -37.14
C ASP A 2 -51.19 40.23 -36.54
N LYS A 3 -52.30 39.61 -36.98
CA LYS A 3 -52.80 38.29 -36.49
C LYS A 3 -51.72 37.25 -36.56
N ASN A 4 -50.81 37.29 -37.51
CA ASN A 4 -49.69 36.37 -37.67
C ASN A 4 -48.64 36.52 -36.57
N THR A 5 -48.39 37.72 -36.06
CA THR A 5 -47.45 37.97 -34.94
C THR A 5 -48.00 37.44 -33.64
N ILE A 6 -49.32 37.56 -33.41
CA ILE A 6 -49.98 37.03 -32.21
C ILE A 6 -49.94 35.50 -32.22
N THR A 7 -50.21 34.89 -33.39
CA THR A 7 -50.17 33.45 -33.56
C THR A 7 -48.77 32.89 -33.34
N GLY A 8 -47.73 33.58 -33.83
CA GLY A 8 -46.32 33.20 -33.59
C GLY A 8 -45.92 33.28 -32.11
N LEU A 9 -46.36 34.35 -31.42
CA LEU A 9 -46.08 34.50 -29.99
C LEU A 9 -46.77 33.41 -29.12
N VAL A 10 -48.01 33.06 -29.46
CA VAL A 10 -48.73 31.98 -28.78
C VAL A 10 -48.07 30.62 -29.00
N LEU A 11 -47.61 30.33 -30.23
CA LEU A 11 -46.87 29.10 -30.54
C LEU A 11 -45.55 29.01 -29.77
N ILE A 12 -44.79 30.10 -29.68
CA ILE A 12 -43.54 30.15 -28.87
C ILE A 12 -43.83 29.94 -27.39
N ALA A 13 -44.89 30.56 -26.86
CA ALA A 13 -45.29 30.38 -25.46
C ALA A 13 -45.68 28.92 -25.16
N ILE A 14 -46.42 28.26 -26.05
CA ILE A 14 -46.78 26.84 -25.93
C ILE A 14 -45.53 25.96 -25.99
N LEU A 15 -44.58 26.22 -26.88
CA LEU A 15 -43.31 25.49 -26.97
C LEU A 15 -42.46 25.65 -25.69
N LEU A 16 -42.37 26.87 -25.15
CA LEU A 16 -41.63 27.14 -23.92
C LEU A 16 -42.26 26.46 -22.71
N VAL A 17 -43.58 26.44 -22.59
CA VAL A 17 -44.31 25.72 -21.54
C VAL A 17 -44.14 24.21 -21.70
N GLY A 18 -44.27 23.69 -22.93
CA GLY A 18 -44.02 22.27 -23.22
C GLY A 18 -42.60 21.85 -22.91
N PHE A 19 -41.61 22.64 -23.29
CA PHE A 19 -40.21 22.38 -22.96
C PHE A 19 -39.93 22.43 -21.45
N SER A 20 -40.55 23.37 -20.73
CA SER A 20 -40.45 23.43 -19.25
C SER A 20 -41.05 22.22 -18.54
N PHE A 21 -42.08 21.60 -19.11
CA PHE A 21 -42.66 20.38 -18.58
C PHE A 21 -41.81 19.14 -18.89
N LEU A 22 -41.21 19.06 -20.10
CA LEU A 22 -40.32 17.95 -20.47
C LEU A 22 -38.94 18.00 -19.78
N SER A 23 -38.48 19.23 -19.42
CA SER A 23 -37.18 19.45 -18.78
C SER A 23 -37.20 19.39 -17.26
N ARG A 24 -38.32 18.98 -16.67
CA ARG A 24 -38.35 18.74 -15.21
C ARG A 24 -37.53 17.49 -14.90
N PRO A 25 -36.53 17.57 -13.99
CA PRO A 25 -35.79 16.39 -13.57
C PRO A 25 -36.76 15.36 -12.98
N SER A 26 -36.57 14.11 -13.32
CA SER A 26 -37.36 13.01 -12.75
C SER A 26 -37.15 12.90 -11.24
N GLN A 27 -38.14 12.39 -10.53
CA GLN A 27 -38.00 12.17 -9.08
C GLN A 27 -36.75 11.33 -8.76
N GLU A 28 -36.44 10.38 -9.61
CA GLU A 28 -35.26 9.51 -9.50
C GLU A 28 -33.93 10.30 -9.63
N GLN A 29 -33.89 11.32 -10.49
CA GLN A 29 -32.72 12.21 -10.60
C GLN A 29 -32.58 13.14 -9.38
N LEU A 30 -33.69 13.61 -8.83
CA LEU A 30 -33.67 14.43 -7.60
C LEU A 30 -33.23 13.61 -6.39
N GLU A 31 -33.71 12.36 -6.27
CA GLU A 31 -33.29 11.44 -5.21
C GLU A 31 -31.81 11.01 -5.36
N ALA A 32 -31.34 10.80 -6.59
CA ALA A 32 -29.94 10.51 -6.85
C ALA A 32 -29.04 11.70 -6.47
N GLN A 33 -29.50 12.91 -6.79
CA GLN A 33 -28.80 14.15 -6.44
C GLN A 33 -28.80 14.39 -4.91
N GLN A 34 -29.90 14.12 -4.22
CA GLN A 34 -29.97 14.18 -2.76
C GLN A 34 -29.04 13.16 -2.11
N ARG A 35 -29.07 11.90 -2.54
CA ARG A 35 -28.12 10.85 -2.05
C ARG A 35 -26.65 11.24 -2.27
N TYR A 36 -26.33 11.89 -3.38
CA TYR A 36 -24.99 12.41 -3.64
C TYR A 36 -24.59 13.50 -2.65
N TYR A 37 -25.46 14.49 -2.41
CA TYR A 37 -25.19 15.55 -1.42
C TYR A 37 -25.14 15.03 0.02
N ASP A 38 -25.99 14.08 0.37
CA ASP A 38 -25.98 13.43 1.69
C ASP A 38 -24.68 12.63 1.90
N SER A 39 -24.17 11.95 0.85
CA SER A 39 -22.90 11.24 0.92
C SER A 39 -21.72 12.18 1.10
N ILE A 40 -21.69 13.33 0.40
CA ILE A 40 -20.67 14.37 0.58
C ILE A 40 -20.74 14.95 2.00
N ALA A 41 -21.94 15.26 2.50
CA ALA A 41 -22.11 15.78 3.85
C ALA A 41 -21.63 14.77 4.92
N GLN A 42 -21.89 13.47 4.73
CA GLN A 42 -21.39 12.41 5.61
C GLN A 42 -19.87 12.28 5.57
N VAL A 43 -19.24 12.41 4.40
CA VAL A 43 -17.78 12.39 4.25
C VAL A 43 -17.16 13.60 4.94
N GLN A 44 -17.70 14.80 4.71
CA GLN A 44 -17.24 16.02 5.37
C GLN A 44 -17.41 15.97 6.90
N GLN A 45 -18.50 15.37 7.38
CA GLN A 45 -18.73 15.19 8.81
C GLN A 45 -17.75 14.18 9.42
N ARG A 46 -17.46 13.07 8.71
CA ARG A 46 -16.41 12.13 9.11
C ARG A 46 -15.01 12.75 9.14
N GLU A 47 -14.66 13.54 8.14
CA GLU A 47 -13.38 14.26 8.10
C GLU A 47 -13.28 15.27 9.25
N ALA A 48 -14.38 16.00 9.56
CA ALA A 48 -14.44 16.91 10.69
C ALA A 48 -14.32 16.18 12.04
N ASP A 49 -14.99 15.02 12.18
CA ASP A 49 -14.91 14.18 13.38
C ASP A 49 -13.52 13.55 13.54
N LEU A 50 -12.87 13.12 12.45
CA LEU A 50 -11.49 12.62 12.47
C LEU A 50 -10.51 13.73 12.83
N LYS A 51 -10.70 14.93 12.27
CA LYS A 51 -9.88 16.11 12.59
C LYS A 51 -10.07 16.54 14.05
N ALA A 52 -11.31 16.57 14.54
CA ALA A 52 -11.61 16.86 15.95
C ALA A 52 -11.03 15.78 16.89
N LYS A 53 -11.06 14.49 16.51
CA LYS A 53 -10.40 13.41 17.26
C LYS A 53 -8.88 13.54 17.25
N ALA A 54 -8.29 13.92 16.11
CA ALA A 54 -6.84 14.16 16.00
C ALA A 54 -6.43 15.39 16.83
N GLU A 55 -7.19 16.48 16.80
CA GLU A 55 -6.95 17.67 17.61
C GLU A 55 -7.17 17.39 19.12
N ALA A 56 -8.16 16.57 19.47
CA ALA A 56 -8.39 16.13 20.86
C ALA A 56 -7.29 15.17 21.34
N ALA A 57 -6.74 14.32 20.48
CA ALA A 57 -5.58 13.48 20.78
C ALA A 57 -4.32 14.34 20.99
N LEU A 58 -4.06 15.33 20.12
CA LEU A 58 -2.96 16.29 20.27
C LEU A 58 -3.13 17.18 21.53
N ALA A 59 -4.36 17.57 21.88
CA ALA A 59 -4.64 18.34 23.10
C ALA A 59 -4.48 17.48 24.37
N ASN A 60 -4.78 16.18 24.31
CA ASN A 60 -4.50 15.23 25.39
C ASN A 60 -3.01 14.91 25.53
N GLU A 61 -2.23 14.91 24.44
CA GLU A 61 -0.77 14.76 24.49
C GLU A 61 -0.07 16.00 25.12
N SER A 62 -0.67 17.19 25.02
CA SER A 62 -0.11 18.42 25.64
C SER A 62 -0.46 18.59 27.12
N GLY A 63 -1.29 17.72 27.70
CA GLY A 63 -1.79 17.84 29.09
C GLY A 63 -1.59 16.63 30.01
N ALA A 64 -1.06 15.53 29.49
CA ALA A 64 -0.66 14.39 30.30
C ALA A 64 0.80 14.05 29.93
N GLU A 65 1.72 14.32 30.85
CA GLU A 65 2.88 13.45 31.02
C GLU A 65 2.29 12.05 31.35
N ALA A 66 1.89 11.32 30.31
CA ALA A 66 1.70 9.89 30.41
C ALA A 66 3.05 9.39 30.92
N SER A 67 3.08 8.81 32.09
CA SER A 67 4.25 8.12 32.61
C SER A 67 4.63 7.09 31.55
N VAL A 68 5.64 7.43 30.74
CA VAL A 68 6.08 6.61 29.64
C VAL A 68 6.58 5.34 30.30
N ASP A 69 5.86 4.23 30.11
CA ASP A 69 6.23 2.95 30.72
C ASP A 69 7.57 2.51 30.11
N SER A 70 8.66 2.82 30.83
CA SER A 70 10.03 2.44 30.45
C SER A 70 10.22 0.94 30.38
N THR A 71 9.22 0.15 30.79
CA THR A 71 9.21 -1.32 30.70
C THR A 71 8.52 -1.83 29.41
N ALA A 72 7.99 -0.93 28.58
CA ALA A 72 7.36 -1.30 27.31
C ALA A 72 8.40 -1.96 26.38
N LEU A 73 7.95 -2.97 25.65
CA LEU A 73 8.81 -3.62 24.67
C LEU A 73 9.23 -2.61 23.60
N PHE A 74 10.51 -2.60 23.22
CA PHE A 74 11.09 -1.64 22.27
C PHE A 74 11.05 -0.17 22.73
N PHE A 75 11.00 0.10 24.04
CA PHE A 75 10.92 1.45 24.58
C PHE A 75 11.97 2.40 23.99
N ASP A 76 13.24 2.00 23.96
CA ASP A 76 14.36 2.81 23.45
C ASP A 76 14.24 3.10 21.95
N ALA A 77 13.58 2.22 21.21
CA ALA A 77 13.38 2.38 19.76
C ALA A 77 12.22 3.32 19.40
N ARG A 78 11.45 3.81 20.37
CA ARG A 78 10.38 4.82 20.13
C ARG A 78 10.94 6.21 19.86
N GLN A 79 12.19 6.46 20.24
CA GLN A 79 12.85 7.74 20.06
C GLN A 79 14.02 7.59 19.07
N GLY A 80 14.13 8.52 18.12
CA GLY A 80 15.18 8.48 17.13
C GLY A 80 15.03 9.55 16.06
N THR A 81 15.94 9.55 15.12
CA THR A 81 15.86 10.37 13.92
C THR A 81 15.78 9.44 12.72
N ASN A 82 14.80 9.67 11.84
CA ASN A 82 14.71 8.90 10.61
C ASN A 82 15.94 9.17 9.73
N SER A 83 16.59 8.13 9.31
CA SER A 83 17.66 8.15 8.30
C SER A 83 17.35 7.13 7.21
N GLN A 84 18.02 7.28 6.07
CA GLN A 84 17.79 6.46 4.90
C GLN A 84 19.03 5.64 4.58
N VAL A 85 18.81 4.38 4.21
CA VAL A 85 19.85 3.49 3.70
C VAL A 85 19.46 3.08 2.29
N THR A 86 20.37 3.30 1.34
CA THR A 86 20.16 2.90 -0.05
C THR A 86 20.89 1.59 -0.32
N ILE A 87 20.18 0.65 -0.94
CA ILE A 87 20.70 -0.57 -1.54
C ILE A 87 20.35 -0.58 -3.03
N GLN A 88 21.19 -1.21 -3.84
CA GLN A 88 21.01 -1.18 -5.29
C GLN A 88 21.61 -2.40 -5.98
N ASN A 89 21.14 -2.62 -7.20
CA ASN A 89 21.79 -3.49 -8.18
C ASN A 89 21.92 -2.75 -9.52
N ASN A 90 22.21 -3.46 -10.60
CA ASN A 90 22.32 -2.86 -11.93
C ASN A 90 20.99 -2.33 -12.50
N LEU A 91 19.82 -2.80 -12.03
CA LEU A 91 18.50 -2.47 -12.56
C LEU A 91 17.71 -1.45 -11.73
N ALA A 92 17.87 -1.49 -10.40
CA ALA A 92 17.06 -0.69 -9.48
C ALA A 92 17.87 -0.16 -8.29
N GLU A 93 17.34 0.90 -7.70
CA GLU A 93 17.78 1.50 -6.45
C GLU A 93 16.61 1.57 -5.48
N ILE A 94 16.80 1.09 -4.25
CA ILE A 94 15.81 1.04 -3.20
C ILE A 94 16.33 1.79 -2.00
N THR A 95 15.52 2.68 -1.44
CA THR A 95 15.82 3.35 -0.18
C THR A 95 14.96 2.80 0.94
N VAL A 96 15.58 2.47 2.06
CA VAL A 96 14.93 1.95 3.27
C VAL A 96 15.03 2.99 4.38
N ASP A 97 13.90 3.36 4.98
CA ASP A 97 13.82 4.25 6.14
C ASP A 97 14.16 3.49 7.43
N THR A 98 14.90 4.13 8.33
CA THR A 98 15.07 3.59 9.69
C THR A 98 13.79 3.68 10.49
N LYS A 99 12.92 4.69 10.26
CA LYS A 99 11.59 4.71 10.86
C LYS A 99 10.68 3.69 10.18
N GLY A 100 10.20 2.73 10.95
CA GLY A 100 9.38 1.61 10.45
C GLY A 100 10.19 0.48 9.82
N GLY A 101 11.48 0.67 9.50
CA GLY A 101 12.31 -0.32 8.81
C GLY A 101 11.83 -0.64 7.40
N ARG A 102 11.08 0.26 6.76
CA ARG A 102 10.31 0.05 5.51
C ARG A 102 11.01 0.57 4.27
N ILE A 103 10.66 0.02 3.11
CA ILE A 103 11.07 0.60 1.83
C ILE A 103 10.36 1.95 1.63
N ALA A 104 11.14 3.01 1.45
CA ALA A 104 10.67 4.39 1.29
C ALA A 104 10.66 4.87 -0.17
N SER A 105 11.49 4.28 -1.03
CA SER A 105 11.48 4.58 -2.47
C SER A 105 11.96 3.40 -3.31
N ALA A 106 11.49 3.35 -4.56
CA ALA A 106 11.93 2.40 -5.57
C ALA A 106 12.11 3.13 -6.91
N THR A 107 13.35 3.13 -7.44
CA THR A 107 13.74 3.79 -8.69
C THR A 107 14.31 2.78 -9.67
N LEU A 108 13.81 2.79 -10.90
CA LEU A 108 14.20 1.88 -12.00
C LEU A 108 15.22 2.58 -12.88
N LYS A 109 16.46 2.07 -12.93
CA LYS A 109 17.60 2.75 -13.59
C LYS A 109 17.52 2.76 -15.12
N GLU A 110 16.87 1.76 -15.70
CA GLU A 110 16.79 1.59 -17.17
C GLU A 110 15.59 2.29 -17.80
N TYR A 111 14.65 2.80 -17.02
CA TYR A 111 13.42 3.41 -17.50
C TYR A 111 13.41 4.90 -17.19
N MET A 112 13.13 5.72 -18.21
CA MET A 112 13.05 7.17 -18.07
C MET A 112 11.61 7.65 -18.00
N GLY A 113 11.35 8.60 -17.13
CA GLY A 113 10.06 9.24 -16.97
C GLY A 113 9.65 10.11 -18.18
N GLN A 114 8.56 10.86 -18.01
CA GLN A 114 8.00 11.73 -19.07
C GLN A 114 8.99 12.75 -19.63
N ASP A 115 9.95 13.20 -18.85
CA ASP A 115 11.02 14.15 -19.21
C ASP A 115 12.15 13.48 -20.02
N LYS A 116 12.17 12.16 -20.14
CA LYS A 116 13.18 11.32 -20.80
C LYS A 116 14.60 11.48 -20.24
N THR A 117 14.76 12.05 -19.07
CA THR A 117 16.05 12.32 -18.42
C THR A 117 16.12 11.80 -16.99
N THR A 118 15.00 11.78 -16.29
CA THR A 118 14.92 11.31 -14.91
C THR A 118 14.48 9.84 -14.87
N PRO A 119 15.17 8.95 -14.15
CA PRO A 119 14.74 7.58 -13.98
C PRO A 119 13.34 7.48 -13.36
N VAL A 120 12.59 6.46 -13.78
CA VAL A 120 11.26 6.19 -13.23
C VAL A 120 11.36 5.84 -11.76
N THR A 121 10.72 6.63 -10.91
CA THR A 121 10.53 6.34 -9.49
C THR A 121 9.08 5.95 -9.25
N LEU A 122 8.83 4.70 -8.85
CA LEU A 122 7.48 4.17 -8.66
C LEU A 122 6.78 4.83 -7.48
N PHE A 123 7.52 5.08 -6.41
CA PHE A 123 7.07 5.81 -5.23
C PHE A 123 8.28 6.36 -4.46
N SER A 124 8.08 7.40 -3.64
CA SER A 124 9.08 7.91 -2.72
C SER A 124 8.44 8.61 -1.52
N GLY A 125 9.10 8.58 -0.37
CA GLY A 125 8.66 9.25 0.85
C GLY A 125 7.29 8.78 1.33
N ASN A 126 6.32 9.67 1.32
CA ASN A 126 4.95 9.40 1.81
C ASN A 126 4.00 8.84 0.74
N ASP A 127 4.50 8.55 -0.47
CA ASP A 127 3.66 7.91 -1.50
C ASP A 127 3.31 6.47 -1.14
N ALA A 128 4.15 5.81 -0.33
CA ALA A 128 3.93 4.45 0.12
C ALA A 128 4.09 4.35 1.64
N SER A 129 3.35 3.45 2.24
CA SER A 129 3.47 3.06 3.64
C SER A 129 3.47 1.55 3.77
N MET A 130 4.24 1.03 4.72
CA MET A 130 4.21 -0.36 5.12
C MET A 130 4.42 -0.45 6.63
N ASN A 131 3.49 -1.10 7.30
CA ASN A 131 3.45 -1.26 8.73
C ASN A 131 3.28 -2.75 9.05
N PHE A 132 4.11 -3.29 9.95
CA PHE A 132 4.01 -4.65 10.45
C PHE A 132 3.54 -4.60 11.90
N LEU A 133 2.50 -5.36 12.21
CA LEU A 133 1.89 -5.40 13.53
C LEU A 133 2.27 -6.70 14.23
N PHE A 134 3.08 -6.57 15.25
CA PHE A 134 3.41 -7.67 16.18
C PHE A 134 2.60 -7.52 17.46
N TYR A 135 2.44 -8.61 18.18
CA TYR A 135 1.61 -8.63 19.36
C TYR A 135 2.39 -9.14 20.55
N ASN A 136 2.24 -8.46 21.68
CA ASN A 136 2.61 -8.99 22.97
C ASN A 136 1.36 -9.09 23.87
N LYS A 137 1.52 -9.46 25.14
CA LYS A 137 0.38 -9.61 26.06
C LYS A 137 -0.30 -8.28 26.46
N LYS A 138 0.35 -7.14 26.21
CA LYS A 138 -0.05 -5.83 26.70
C LYS A 138 -0.46 -4.88 25.59
N GLU A 139 0.20 -4.94 24.44
CA GLU A 139 0.07 -3.96 23.38
C GLU A 139 0.26 -4.57 21.98
N THR A 140 -0.26 -3.88 20.97
CA THR A 140 0.06 -4.08 19.56
C THR A 140 1.27 -3.20 19.23
N ILE A 141 2.31 -3.81 18.67
CA ILE A 141 3.55 -3.16 18.28
C ILE A 141 3.44 -2.86 16.78
N GLN A 142 3.30 -1.58 16.44
CA GLN A 142 3.23 -1.09 15.07
C GLN A 142 4.61 -0.59 14.67
N THR A 143 5.23 -1.20 13.65
CA THR A 143 6.63 -0.87 13.29
C THR A 143 6.82 0.57 12.89
N GLU A 144 5.80 1.23 12.35
CA GLU A 144 5.83 2.65 11.97
C GLU A 144 6.11 3.61 13.13
N ASP A 145 5.88 3.17 14.39
CA ASP A 145 6.14 3.98 15.59
C ASP A 145 7.60 3.90 16.06
N TYR A 146 8.41 2.99 15.50
CA TYR A 146 9.74 2.65 15.99
C TYR A 146 10.85 3.00 15.01
N TYR A 147 12.04 3.27 15.56
CA TYR A 147 13.26 3.51 14.82
C TYR A 147 14.15 2.27 14.84
N PHE A 148 14.42 1.74 13.69
CA PHE A 148 15.31 0.61 13.46
C PHE A 148 16.75 1.09 13.33
N THR A 149 17.70 0.21 13.63
CA THR A 149 19.11 0.44 13.39
C THR A 149 19.57 -0.37 12.19
N ALA A 150 20.21 0.28 11.22
CA ALA A 150 20.79 -0.41 10.07
C ALA A 150 22.06 -1.16 10.49
N VAL A 151 22.08 -2.47 10.29
CA VAL A 151 23.21 -3.36 10.55
C VAL A 151 23.51 -4.18 9.29
N ASN A 152 24.69 -4.81 9.21
CA ASN A 152 25.08 -5.70 8.11
C ASN A 152 24.85 -5.09 6.71
N ARG A 153 25.24 -3.84 6.52
CA ARG A 153 25.03 -3.09 5.30
C ARG A 153 26.11 -3.41 4.25
N THR A 154 25.65 -3.68 3.02
CA THR A 154 26.46 -3.72 1.79
C THR A 154 25.79 -2.83 0.73
N ASP A 155 26.30 -2.79 -0.51
CA ASP A 155 25.65 -2.06 -1.61
C ASP A 155 24.31 -2.66 -2.01
N SER A 156 24.09 -3.97 -1.81
CA SER A 156 22.88 -4.69 -2.23
C SER A 156 22.09 -5.29 -1.08
N THR A 157 22.54 -5.18 0.17
CA THR A 157 21.88 -5.79 1.33
C THR A 157 21.90 -4.86 2.52
N VAL A 158 20.81 -4.83 3.28
CA VAL A 158 20.73 -4.18 4.58
C VAL A 158 19.83 -4.96 5.51
N THR A 159 20.25 -5.07 6.78
CA THR A 159 19.38 -5.54 7.87
C THR A 159 18.98 -4.35 8.74
N MET A 160 17.69 -4.14 8.87
CA MET A 160 17.10 -3.15 9.77
C MET A 160 16.68 -3.86 11.05
N ARG A 161 17.29 -3.50 12.18
CA ARG A 161 17.09 -4.14 13.47
C ARG A 161 16.23 -3.33 14.40
N LEU A 162 15.14 -3.91 14.89
CA LEU A 162 14.32 -3.39 15.98
C LEU A 162 14.74 -4.09 17.28
N SER A 163 15.49 -3.40 18.14
CA SER A 163 16.07 -3.98 19.37
C SER A 163 15.13 -3.80 20.55
N ALA A 164 14.81 -4.91 21.23
CA ALA A 164 14.15 -4.87 22.53
C ALA A 164 15.19 -4.71 23.67
N ASP A 165 16.34 -5.33 23.50
CA ASP A 165 17.54 -5.21 24.33
C ASP A 165 18.78 -5.63 23.54
N SER A 166 19.94 -5.75 24.18
CA SER A 166 21.20 -6.12 23.53
C SER A 166 21.21 -7.49 22.84
N ASN A 167 20.32 -8.40 23.23
CA ASN A 167 20.31 -9.80 22.77
C ASN A 167 18.98 -10.19 22.11
N SER A 168 17.94 -9.36 22.24
CA SER A 168 16.58 -9.67 21.76
C SER A 168 16.12 -8.61 20.77
N TYR A 169 15.76 -9.03 19.55
CA TYR A 169 15.42 -8.12 18.48
C TYR A 169 14.62 -8.80 17.37
N ILE A 170 14.07 -7.97 16.49
CA ILE A 170 13.47 -8.39 15.21
C ILE A 170 14.31 -7.76 14.10
N ASP A 171 14.78 -8.57 13.17
CA ASP A 171 15.52 -8.16 12.00
C ASP A 171 14.64 -8.20 10.75
N PHE A 172 14.70 -7.12 9.98
CA PHE A 172 14.15 -6.98 8.62
C PHE A 172 15.34 -6.93 7.66
N THR A 173 15.57 -7.99 6.90
CA THR A 173 16.68 -8.07 5.95
C THR A 173 16.19 -7.95 4.53
N TYR A 174 16.72 -6.98 3.81
CA TYR A 174 16.49 -6.73 2.39
C TYR A 174 17.73 -7.08 1.59
N SER A 175 17.58 -7.88 0.53
CA SER A 175 18.67 -8.26 -0.36
C SER A 175 18.27 -8.15 -1.83
N MET A 176 19.13 -7.53 -2.63
CA MET A 176 18.96 -7.37 -4.07
C MET A 176 20.03 -8.18 -4.81
N HIS A 177 19.62 -8.93 -5.82
CA HIS A 177 20.53 -9.67 -6.71
C HIS A 177 20.64 -8.95 -8.06
N ASN A 178 21.76 -9.14 -8.77
CA ASN A 178 21.92 -8.60 -10.12
C ASN A 178 20.93 -9.24 -11.11
N ASP A 179 20.62 -8.48 -12.16
CA ASP A 179 19.75 -8.92 -13.26
C ASP A 179 18.31 -9.28 -12.88
N THR A 180 17.85 -8.82 -11.73
CA THR A 180 16.46 -9.00 -11.27
C THR A 180 15.91 -7.76 -10.58
N TYR A 181 14.61 -7.55 -10.70
CA TYR A 181 13.82 -6.56 -9.96
C TYR A 181 13.22 -7.13 -8.67
N LEU A 182 13.51 -8.42 -8.37
CA LEU A 182 13.07 -9.08 -7.15
C LEU A 182 13.99 -8.70 -5.99
N ILE A 183 13.40 -8.46 -4.83
CA ILE A 183 14.07 -8.14 -3.58
C ILE A 183 13.65 -9.19 -2.56
N ASP A 184 14.61 -9.94 -2.06
CA ASP A 184 14.37 -10.84 -0.95
C ASP A 184 14.14 -10.01 0.32
N PHE A 185 13.09 -10.33 1.05
CA PHE A 185 12.75 -9.71 2.32
C PHE A 185 12.49 -10.77 3.37
N THR A 186 13.24 -10.72 4.45
CA THR A 186 13.14 -11.70 5.54
C THR A 186 12.86 -11.01 6.86
N ILE A 187 11.89 -11.53 7.62
CA ILE A 187 11.64 -11.13 9.01
C ILE A 187 12.10 -12.24 9.92
N GLN A 188 13.03 -11.93 10.84
CA GLN A 188 13.60 -12.88 11.78
C GLN A 188 13.50 -12.36 13.21
N ALA A 189 12.80 -13.08 14.08
CA ALA A 189 12.85 -12.85 15.51
C ALA A 189 14.11 -13.52 16.12
N VAL A 190 14.77 -12.87 17.06
CA VAL A 190 15.92 -13.41 17.78
C VAL A 190 15.71 -13.19 19.27
N ASN A 191 15.70 -14.29 20.05
CA ASN A 191 15.48 -14.29 21.50
C ASN A 191 14.22 -13.54 21.94
N MET A 192 13.15 -13.58 21.12
CA MET A 192 11.88 -12.90 21.39
C MET A 192 10.86 -13.82 22.07
N GLU A 193 11.22 -15.07 22.35
CA GLU A 193 10.35 -16.01 23.07
C GLU A 193 9.94 -15.44 24.44
N GLY A 194 8.64 -15.48 24.73
CA GLY A 194 8.05 -14.90 25.95
C GLY A 194 7.92 -13.37 25.97
N LYS A 195 8.56 -12.64 25.06
CA LYS A 195 8.41 -11.19 24.86
C LYS A 195 7.26 -10.90 23.90
N LEU A 196 7.15 -11.65 22.81
CA LEU A 196 5.99 -11.65 21.92
C LEU A 196 4.95 -12.68 22.38
N ALA A 197 3.71 -12.53 21.91
CA ALA A 197 2.63 -13.46 22.22
C ALA A 197 2.87 -14.81 21.53
N ALA A 198 3.15 -15.84 22.31
CA ALA A 198 3.46 -17.19 21.81
C ALA A 198 2.30 -17.85 21.03
N THR A 199 1.07 -17.38 21.22
CA THR A 199 -0.12 -17.86 20.51
C THR A 199 -0.36 -17.15 19.18
N ASN A 200 0.42 -16.11 18.87
CA ASN A 200 0.27 -15.34 17.64
C ASN A 200 1.38 -15.74 16.65
N ASN A 201 1.09 -16.75 15.84
CA ASN A 201 2.01 -17.24 14.80
C ASN A 201 1.86 -16.48 13.47
N TYR A 202 1.34 -15.26 13.54
CA TYR A 202 1.12 -14.39 12.40
C TYR A 202 1.64 -12.98 12.68
N VAL A 203 2.07 -12.31 11.65
CA VAL A 203 2.29 -10.87 11.60
C VAL A 203 1.23 -10.27 10.69
N ASP A 204 0.52 -9.24 11.17
CA ASP A 204 -0.40 -8.49 10.34
C ASP A 204 0.39 -7.38 9.63
N ILE A 205 -0.01 -7.08 8.40
CA ILE A 205 0.70 -6.18 7.49
C ILE A 205 -0.31 -5.21 6.88
N GLU A 206 0.01 -3.94 6.95
CA GLU A 206 -0.69 -2.87 6.25
C GLU A 206 0.24 -2.30 5.19
N TRP A 207 -0.17 -2.36 3.93
CA TRP A 207 0.60 -1.86 2.80
C TRP A 207 -0.25 -0.91 1.96
N SER A 208 0.26 0.28 1.69
CA SER A 208 -0.39 1.24 0.81
C SER A 208 0.59 1.91 -0.14
N GLN A 209 0.10 2.34 -1.30
CA GLN A 209 0.87 3.09 -2.26
C GLN A 209 -0.03 3.96 -3.14
N ARG A 210 0.27 5.24 -3.20
CA ARG A 210 -0.25 6.13 -4.23
C ARG A 210 0.58 5.94 -5.50
N ALA A 211 -0.01 5.32 -6.51
CA ALA A 211 0.64 5.05 -7.78
C ALA A 211 0.81 6.35 -8.56
N ARG A 212 2.06 6.72 -8.84
CA ARG A 212 2.41 7.93 -9.60
C ARG A 212 1.93 7.83 -11.04
N GLN A 213 1.52 8.97 -11.60
CA GLN A 213 1.33 9.09 -13.04
C GLN A 213 2.70 9.13 -13.72
N ILE A 214 3.04 8.09 -14.46
CA ILE A 214 4.32 7.96 -15.18
C ILE A 214 4.18 8.38 -16.63
N GLU A 215 3.01 8.21 -17.23
CA GLU A 215 2.74 8.55 -18.62
C GLU A 215 2.00 9.90 -18.76
N LYS A 216 2.12 10.54 -19.94
CA LYS A 216 1.45 11.82 -20.22
C LYS A 216 -0.07 11.73 -20.23
N GLY A 217 -0.60 10.58 -20.65
CA GLY A 217 -2.03 10.36 -20.85
C GLY A 217 -2.73 9.80 -19.61
N TYR A 218 -3.09 10.64 -18.63
CA TYR A 218 -3.80 10.21 -17.40
C TYR A 218 -4.94 9.21 -17.64
N THR A 219 -5.88 9.56 -18.55
CA THR A 219 -7.07 8.73 -18.80
C THR A 219 -6.71 7.33 -19.28
N TYR A 220 -5.70 7.21 -20.13
CA TYR A 220 -5.27 5.92 -20.67
C TYR A 220 -4.52 5.11 -19.62
N GLU A 221 -3.58 5.72 -18.91
CA GLU A 221 -2.81 5.08 -17.84
C GLU A 221 -3.72 4.62 -16.70
N ASN A 222 -4.67 5.49 -16.27
CA ASN A 222 -5.62 5.18 -15.22
C ASN A 222 -6.52 3.98 -15.53
N ARG A 223 -6.91 3.78 -16.81
CA ARG A 223 -7.72 2.63 -17.24
C ARG A 223 -6.98 1.30 -17.22
N LEU A 224 -5.65 1.34 -17.26
CA LEU A 224 -4.77 0.16 -17.23
C LEU A 224 -4.16 -0.07 -15.85
N ALA A 225 -4.40 0.86 -14.92
CA ALA A 225 -3.92 0.77 -13.54
C ALA A 225 -4.94 0.03 -12.68
N GLU A 226 -4.55 -1.11 -12.14
CA GLU A 226 -5.43 -1.98 -11.34
C GLU A 226 -4.67 -2.66 -10.20
N LEU A 227 -5.36 -2.97 -9.12
CA LEU A 227 -4.87 -3.87 -8.08
C LEU A 227 -5.20 -5.29 -8.51
N THR A 228 -4.17 -6.11 -8.71
CA THR A 228 -4.28 -7.51 -9.11
C THR A 228 -3.73 -8.39 -8.00
N TYR A 229 -4.29 -9.56 -7.80
CA TYR A 229 -3.82 -10.53 -6.80
C TYR A 229 -3.95 -11.96 -7.32
N LYS A 230 -3.16 -12.87 -6.76
CA LYS A 230 -3.19 -14.30 -7.12
C LYS A 230 -3.70 -15.12 -5.94
N ILE A 231 -4.75 -15.90 -6.20
CA ILE A 231 -5.28 -16.87 -5.25
C ILE A 231 -4.40 -18.12 -5.29
N ALA A 232 -3.97 -18.59 -4.12
CA ALA A 232 -3.08 -19.73 -3.98
C ALA A 232 -3.70 -21.00 -4.59
N GLY A 233 -2.98 -21.62 -5.50
CA GLY A 233 -3.46 -22.81 -6.23
C GLY A 233 -4.50 -22.54 -7.31
N GLU A 234 -4.87 -21.28 -7.56
CA GLU A 234 -5.88 -20.88 -8.55
C GLU A 234 -5.31 -19.86 -9.54
N GLY A 235 -6.16 -19.00 -10.09
CA GLY A 235 -5.81 -17.94 -11.02
C GLY A 235 -5.60 -16.58 -10.36
N THR A 236 -5.41 -15.57 -11.19
CA THR A 236 -5.37 -14.16 -10.79
C THR A 236 -6.75 -13.54 -10.87
N ASP A 237 -7.02 -12.60 -9.95
CA ASP A 237 -8.21 -11.75 -9.96
C ASP A 237 -7.79 -10.29 -9.71
N TYR A 238 -8.70 -9.34 -9.83
CA TYR A 238 -8.37 -7.92 -9.74
C TYR A 238 -9.53 -7.08 -9.21
N LEU A 239 -9.21 -5.89 -8.70
CA LEU A 239 -10.18 -4.84 -8.42
C LEU A 239 -10.39 -3.96 -9.66
N SER A 240 -11.60 -3.41 -9.81
CA SER A 240 -11.95 -2.60 -10.97
C SER A 240 -11.02 -1.40 -11.16
N ALA A 241 -10.46 -1.26 -12.37
CA ALA A 241 -9.65 -0.09 -12.73
C ALA A 241 -10.48 1.20 -12.92
N ASN A 242 -11.81 1.11 -13.09
CA ASN A 242 -12.65 2.22 -13.55
C ASN A 242 -13.51 2.85 -12.45
N LYS A 243 -13.43 2.37 -11.22
CA LYS A 243 -14.16 2.88 -10.04
C LYS A 243 -13.36 2.64 -8.77
N ASN A 244 -13.74 3.31 -7.70
CA ASN A 244 -13.30 2.89 -6.37
C ASN A 244 -13.86 1.51 -6.07
N ASP A 245 -12.99 0.60 -5.63
CA ASP A 245 -13.36 -0.79 -5.40
C ASP A 245 -12.66 -1.32 -4.15
N GLU A 246 -13.36 -2.12 -3.37
CA GLU A 246 -12.85 -2.74 -2.15
C GLU A 246 -13.32 -4.20 -2.11
N LYS A 247 -12.47 -5.09 -1.60
CA LYS A 247 -12.78 -6.51 -1.51
C LYS A 247 -12.10 -7.15 -0.31
N GLU A 248 -12.86 -7.91 0.45
CA GLU A 248 -12.31 -8.88 1.40
C GLU A 248 -12.15 -10.21 0.66
N VAL A 249 -10.95 -10.78 0.71
CA VAL A 249 -10.60 -12.04 0.03
C VAL A 249 -10.36 -13.09 1.10
N PRO A 250 -11.29 -14.06 1.25
CA PRO A 250 -11.16 -15.11 2.27
C PRO A 250 -10.14 -16.19 1.90
N GLU A 251 -9.82 -16.33 0.62
CA GLU A 251 -8.83 -17.26 0.10
C GLU A 251 -7.41 -16.80 0.45
N ARG A 252 -6.46 -17.73 0.49
CA ARG A 252 -5.05 -17.43 0.61
C ARG A 252 -4.51 -16.86 -0.69
N LEU A 253 -3.60 -15.90 -0.58
CA LEU A 253 -3.00 -15.24 -1.75
C LEU A 253 -1.49 -15.48 -1.80
N ASP A 254 -0.99 -15.85 -2.98
CA ASP A 254 0.45 -15.96 -3.26
C ASP A 254 1.10 -14.57 -3.31
N TRP A 255 0.41 -13.60 -3.95
CA TRP A 255 0.90 -12.24 -4.10
C TRP A 255 -0.21 -11.21 -4.34
N ILE A 256 0.13 -9.94 -4.09
CA ILE A 256 -0.68 -8.76 -4.35
C ILE A 256 0.16 -7.78 -5.17
N ALA A 257 -0.42 -7.16 -6.21
CA ALA A 257 0.26 -6.24 -7.12
C ALA A 257 -0.50 -4.92 -7.26
N PHE A 258 0.16 -3.81 -6.99
CA PHE A 258 -0.26 -2.46 -7.31
C PHE A 258 0.33 -2.09 -8.67
N LYS A 259 -0.51 -2.05 -9.69
CA LYS A 259 -0.09 -1.88 -11.08
C LYS A 259 -0.44 -0.51 -11.62
N ASN A 260 0.45 0.05 -12.42
CA ASN A 260 0.09 1.05 -13.42
C ASN A 260 0.21 0.44 -14.84
N GLN A 261 0.21 1.27 -15.88
CA GLN A 261 0.24 0.79 -17.26
C GLN A 261 1.46 -0.10 -17.57
N PHE A 262 2.66 0.28 -17.11
CA PHE A 262 3.91 -0.38 -17.52
C PHE A 262 4.69 -0.99 -16.37
N PHE A 263 4.38 -0.64 -15.12
CA PHE A 263 5.15 -1.05 -13.95
C PHE A 263 4.24 -1.60 -12.86
N SER A 264 4.82 -2.43 -12.00
CA SER A 264 4.14 -2.97 -10.81
C SER A 264 5.03 -2.89 -9.58
N SER A 265 4.38 -2.65 -8.46
CA SER A 265 4.86 -2.98 -7.12
C SER A 265 4.15 -4.25 -6.68
N VAL A 266 4.89 -5.35 -6.50
CA VAL A 266 4.32 -6.64 -6.10
C VAL A 266 4.88 -7.05 -4.75
N PHE A 267 4.02 -7.55 -3.88
CA PHE A 267 4.40 -8.14 -2.61
C PHE A 267 3.97 -9.62 -2.58
N LEU A 268 4.92 -10.49 -2.26
CA LEU A 268 4.76 -11.95 -2.31
C LEU A 268 5.13 -12.55 -0.95
N ALA A 269 4.45 -13.63 -0.57
CA ALA A 269 4.74 -14.40 0.63
C ALA A 269 4.99 -15.86 0.27
N ASP A 270 6.07 -16.43 0.84
CA ASP A 270 6.35 -17.86 0.69
C ASP A 270 5.27 -18.73 1.38
N ALA A 271 4.75 -18.27 2.51
CA ALA A 271 3.73 -18.96 3.30
C ALA A 271 2.30 -18.42 3.04
N ASP A 272 2.06 -17.77 1.90
CA ASP A 272 0.82 -17.10 1.51
C ASP A 272 0.42 -15.92 2.42
N PHE A 273 -0.49 -15.09 1.92
CA PHE A 273 -1.22 -14.10 2.70
C PHE A 273 -2.62 -14.61 3.05
N GLU A 274 -3.08 -14.30 4.24
CA GLU A 274 -4.41 -14.64 4.75
C GLU A 274 -5.15 -13.38 5.22
N LYS A 275 -6.46 -13.47 5.41
CA LYS A 275 -7.33 -12.41 5.94
C LYS A 275 -7.16 -11.10 5.15
N THR A 276 -7.12 -11.21 3.85
CA THR A 276 -6.74 -10.10 3.00
C THR A 276 -7.92 -9.17 2.73
N LYS A 277 -7.69 -7.87 2.92
CA LYS A 277 -8.60 -6.80 2.52
C LYS A 277 -7.90 -5.86 1.57
N LEU A 278 -8.49 -5.64 0.41
CA LEU A 278 -7.91 -4.88 -0.69
C LEU A 278 -8.76 -3.64 -0.99
N SER A 279 -8.11 -2.52 -1.32
CA SER A 279 -8.78 -1.30 -1.74
C SER A 279 -8.02 -0.62 -2.88
N SER A 280 -8.77 -0.10 -3.85
CA SER A 280 -8.27 0.69 -4.98
C SER A 280 -9.15 1.92 -5.13
N LYS A 281 -8.59 3.11 -4.93
CA LYS A 281 -9.28 4.39 -5.07
C LYS A 281 -8.70 5.17 -6.24
N MET A 282 -9.57 5.82 -6.99
CA MET A 282 -9.16 6.68 -8.11
C MET A 282 -8.61 7.99 -7.56
N GLU A 283 -7.49 8.43 -8.11
CA GLU A 283 -6.93 9.75 -7.85
C GLU A 283 -7.44 10.79 -8.85
N THR A 284 -7.43 12.05 -8.47
CA THR A 284 -7.90 13.15 -9.34
C THR A 284 -6.86 13.43 -10.42
N GLN A 285 -7.33 13.60 -11.65
CA GLN A 285 -6.47 14.03 -12.76
C GLN A 285 -5.75 15.34 -12.43
N GLY A 286 -4.43 15.37 -12.64
CA GLY A 286 -3.58 16.52 -12.33
C GLY A 286 -2.97 16.49 -10.92
N SER A 287 -3.31 15.52 -10.07
CA SER A 287 -2.67 15.32 -8.76
C SER A 287 -1.24 14.79 -8.85
N GLY A 288 -0.83 14.25 -10.01
CA GLY A 288 0.43 13.54 -10.20
C GLY A 288 0.33 12.05 -9.88
N TYR A 289 -0.85 11.56 -9.50
CA TYR A 289 -1.14 10.18 -9.16
C TYR A 289 -2.31 9.64 -9.99
N ILE A 290 -2.41 8.32 -10.09
CA ILE A 290 -3.50 7.64 -10.83
C ILE A 290 -4.40 6.82 -9.91
N LYS A 291 -3.83 6.19 -8.88
CA LYS A 291 -4.54 5.36 -7.90
C LYS A 291 -3.95 5.53 -6.51
N ASP A 292 -4.81 5.31 -5.52
CA ASP A 292 -4.42 5.06 -4.14
C ASP A 292 -4.80 3.62 -3.81
N TYR A 293 -3.79 2.77 -3.64
CA TYR A 293 -3.93 1.35 -3.36
C TYR A 293 -3.67 1.06 -1.89
N SER A 294 -4.41 0.13 -1.30
CA SER A 294 -4.09 -0.43 0.00
C SER A 294 -4.44 -1.91 0.09
N ALA A 295 -3.67 -2.61 0.91
CA ALA A 295 -3.87 -4.01 1.25
C ALA A 295 -3.56 -4.22 2.73
N GLU A 296 -4.51 -4.82 3.44
CA GLU A 296 -4.33 -5.36 4.80
C GLU A 296 -4.28 -6.87 4.69
N MET A 297 -3.31 -7.53 5.31
CA MET A 297 -3.14 -8.98 5.21
C MET A 297 -2.37 -9.52 6.42
N SER A 298 -2.39 -10.83 6.60
CA SER A 298 -1.58 -11.53 7.59
C SER A 298 -0.72 -12.59 6.90
N THR A 299 0.46 -12.88 7.42
CA THR A 299 1.27 -14.01 6.99
C THR A 299 1.90 -14.73 8.19
N LYS A 300 2.38 -15.93 7.97
CA LYS A 300 3.02 -16.74 9.01
C LYS A 300 4.25 -16.05 9.59
N PHE A 301 4.36 -16.04 10.90
CA PHE A 301 5.51 -15.51 11.63
C PHE A 301 5.81 -16.41 12.83
N ASP A 302 7.08 -16.73 13.06
CA ASP A 302 7.53 -17.49 14.22
C ASP A 302 8.11 -16.57 15.30
N PRO A 303 7.39 -16.28 16.39
CA PRO A 303 7.88 -15.42 17.48
C PRO A 303 9.04 -16.06 18.26
N ALA A 304 9.23 -17.39 18.17
CA ALA A 304 10.37 -18.07 18.77
C ALA A 304 11.65 -17.95 17.91
N GLY A 305 11.51 -17.53 16.66
CA GLY A 305 12.62 -17.26 15.75
C GLY A 305 13.33 -18.50 15.22
N LYS A 306 12.67 -19.67 15.24
CA LYS A 306 13.24 -20.90 14.68
C LYS A 306 13.22 -20.89 13.16
N GLU A 307 12.17 -20.32 12.59
CA GLU A 307 11.97 -20.19 11.15
C GLU A 307 11.81 -18.70 10.77
N PRO A 308 12.56 -18.21 9.79
CA PRO A 308 12.36 -16.87 9.26
C PRO A 308 11.07 -16.80 8.43
N THR A 309 10.42 -15.64 8.44
CA THR A 309 9.33 -15.34 7.51
C THR A 309 9.94 -14.85 6.21
N GLN A 310 9.76 -15.60 5.11
CA GLN A 310 10.25 -15.26 3.79
C GLN A 310 9.18 -14.52 2.99
N LEU A 311 9.54 -13.35 2.53
CA LEU A 311 8.73 -12.44 1.73
C LEU A 311 9.57 -11.91 0.57
N PHE A 312 8.89 -11.36 -0.44
CA PHE A 312 9.59 -10.77 -1.57
C PHE A 312 8.86 -9.51 -2.05
N PHE A 313 9.63 -8.53 -2.50
CA PHE A 313 9.11 -7.42 -3.27
C PHE A 313 9.58 -7.54 -4.72
N TYR A 314 8.72 -7.11 -5.62
CA TYR A 314 9.11 -6.87 -7.00
C TYR A 314 8.73 -5.43 -7.35
N PHE A 315 9.72 -4.66 -7.78
CA PHE A 315 9.49 -3.32 -8.31
C PHE A 315 10.06 -3.25 -9.72
N GLY A 316 9.21 -3.28 -10.72
CA GLY A 316 9.71 -3.41 -12.08
C GLY A 316 8.65 -3.35 -13.17
N PRO A 317 9.06 -3.58 -14.43
CA PRO A 317 8.17 -3.52 -15.59
C PRO A 317 7.18 -4.69 -15.63
N ASN A 318 6.01 -4.45 -16.23
CA ASN A 318 4.95 -5.44 -16.46
C ASN A 318 5.30 -6.41 -17.59
N HIS A 319 6.49 -6.97 -17.58
CA HIS A 319 6.90 -7.97 -18.57
C HIS A 319 6.34 -9.34 -18.20
N TYR A 320 5.51 -9.91 -19.08
CA TYR A 320 4.87 -11.20 -18.86
C TYR A 320 5.86 -12.31 -18.46
N LYS A 321 7.00 -12.40 -19.13
CA LYS A 321 8.03 -13.42 -18.81
C LYS A 321 8.61 -13.25 -17.41
N THR A 322 8.82 -12.02 -16.98
CA THR A 322 9.36 -11.70 -15.64
C THR A 322 8.33 -12.02 -14.56
N LEU A 323 7.08 -11.61 -14.76
CA LEU A 323 5.99 -11.88 -13.82
C LEU A 323 5.67 -13.38 -13.71
N THR A 324 5.71 -14.12 -14.84
CA THR A 324 5.54 -15.59 -14.83
C THR A 324 6.71 -16.31 -14.14
N ALA A 325 7.92 -15.73 -14.19
CA ALA A 325 9.06 -16.27 -13.47
C ALA A 325 8.95 -16.09 -11.94
N LEU A 326 8.23 -15.06 -11.47
CA LEU A 326 7.95 -14.86 -10.04
C LEU A 326 7.12 -16.03 -9.48
N ASP A 327 6.10 -16.48 -10.20
CA ASP A 327 5.29 -17.65 -9.79
C ASP A 327 6.14 -18.92 -9.62
N LYS A 328 7.22 -19.04 -10.41
CA LYS A 328 8.15 -20.17 -10.32
C LYS A 328 9.19 -19.96 -9.23
N ALA A 329 9.70 -18.74 -9.04
CA ALA A 329 10.72 -18.44 -8.03
C ALA A 329 10.21 -18.75 -6.60
N VAL A 330 8.97 -18.37 -6.31
CA VAL A 330 8.32 -18.70 -5.02
C VAL A 330 8.11 -20.22 -4.86
N SER A 331 7.79 -20.93 -5.95
CA SER A 331 7.66 -22.40 -5.93
C SER A 331 8.99 -23.13 -5.80
N TYR A 332 10.12 -22.52 -6.18
CA TYR A 332 11.46 -23.13 -6.12
C TYR A 332 12.14 -22.97 -4.75
N THR A 333 11.75 -22.02 -3.91
CA THR A 333 12.30 -21.86 -2.56
C THR A 333 11.90 -23.02 -1.63
N HIS A 334 10.85 -23.78 -1.98
CA HIS A 334 10.47 -25.02 -1.31
C HIS A 334 11.25 -26.26 -1.75
N LEU A 335 12.10 -26.17 -2.78
CA LEU A 335 12.87 -27.30 -3.28
C LEU A 335 14.35 -27.19 -2.87
N THR A 336 14.62 -27.67 -1.64
CA THR A 336 15.86 -28.33 -1.23
C THR A 336 17.16 -27.55 -1.30
N LEU A 337 17.70 -27.26 -0.13
CA LEU A 337 19.13 -27.38 0.08
C LEU A 337 19.48 -28.88 -0.06
N PRO A 338 20.34 -29.30 -1.00
CA PRO A 338 20.92 -30.62 -0.96
C PRO A 338 21.80 -30.66 0.29
N THR A 339 21.48 -31.53 1.24
CA THR A 339 22.41 -31.96 2.25
C THR A 339 23.59 -32.60 1.53
N SER A 340 24.72 -31.91 1.51
CA SER A 340 25.99 -32.50 1.12
C SER A 340 26.37 -33.48 2.23
N ASP A 341 26.44 -34.75 1.89
CA ASP A 341 27.20 -35.77 2.65
C ASP A 341 28.68 -35.41 2.68
#